data_1c4c068b8909366dfd9aabeac840b8e4
#
_entry.id   1c4c068b8909366dfd9aabeac840b8e4
#
_cell.length_a   1.000
_cell.length_b   1.000
_cell.length_c   1.000
_cell.angle_alpha   90.00
_cell.angle_beta   90.00
_cell.angle_gamma   90.00
#
_symmetry.space_group_name_H-M   'P 1'
#
loop_
_entity.id
_entity.type
_entity.pdbx_description
1 polymer ?
#
loop_
_entity_poly.entity_id
_entity_poly.type
_entity_poly.pdbx_seq_one_letter_code
_entity_poly.pdbx_strand_id
1 'polypeptide(L)'
;MKKKFMLLAILVIFSMVLAACGPTAETPAVEEPVVEEPVVEEPVVEEPVVEEPVVEEPAEEEIAPLPQGQELANAYAGMYAGTVVTMAGPFTDQDAVIFNDSIAAFEEATGIDIQYEGSKEFEANIMIRLDGGDRPDIVDFPQPGLLQIAVDKGYVIDMETLINPDWIKENYSQAWQDLATMNGMVAGIWARANGKSFVFYPKAVFDDYGYEIPETWDEMMALTEQIASDGDTPWCIGIESGAATGWTMTDWIEDVLLRVAPPEDYDAWVAGELPFDSPQVNEALDYIEAIWFNDDYVYGGRAAIPTISFGDAPKPMFDDPPGCWFNRQGNFVTSFFPEELEAGVDYDFFYLPPIKEEFGKPVLGAGDIYAVFDDRPEVRAVIQYFSTGESLKYWIEVGGAIGVHNDASLDWYADPVTRGVAETIRNATTFRFDGSDLMPGAVGAGTFWKYMTDYVSGTITRQEALQQIDASWPD
;
A
#
# COMPACT_ATOMS: atom_id res chain seq x y z
N MET A 1 17.08 33.68 -42.28
CA MET A 1 15.90 34.41 -42.76
C MET A 1 14.87 34.35 -41.66
N LYS A 2 14.73 35.37 -40.83
CA LYS A 2 13.67 36.44 -40.84
C LYS A 2 12.28 35.81 -40.87
N LYS A 3 11.39 35.95 -39.87
CA LYS A 3 10.76 37.09 -39.18
C LYS A 3 9.98 36.51 -37.97
N LYS A 4 9.99 36.95 -36.75
CA LYS A 4 9.53 38.22 -36.12
C LYS A 4 8.02 38.50 -36.25
N PHE A 5 7.47 38.84 -35.07
CA PHE A 5 6.23 39.56 -34.72
C PHE A 5 5.02 38.69 -34.39
N MET A 6 4.17 38.92 -33.34
CA MET A 6 3.78 40.18 -32.71
C MET A 6 3.15 39.92 -31.34
N LEU A 7 3.52 40.73 -30.35
CA LEU A 7 2.78 41.00 -29.12
C LEU A 7 1.42 41.66 -29.47
N LEU A 8 0.37 41.36 -28.70
CA LEU A 8 -0.71 42.29 -28.49
C LEU A 8 -1.18 42.26 -27.03
N ALA A 9 -0.83 43.30 -26.32
CA ALA A 9 -1.38 43.67 -25.02
C ALA A 9 -2.73 44.36 -25.24
N ILE A 10 -3.74 44.02 -24.42
CA ILE A 10 -4.95 44.86 -24.27
C ILE A 10 -5.13 45.13 -22.78
N LEU A 11 -4.91 46.39 -22.47
CA LEU A 11 -5.16 47.09 -21.23
C LEU A 11 -6.56 47.74 -21.35
N VAL A 12 -7.48 47.48 -20.46
CA VAL A 12 -8.70 48.28 -20.29
C VAL A 12 -9.02 48.36 -18.81
N ILE A 13 -8.59 49.39 -18.18
CA ILE A 13 -9.24 50.60 -17.68
C ILE A 13 -10.23 50.38 -16.52
N PHE A 14 -9.74 50.81 -15.41
CA PHE A 14 -10.27 51.32 -14.16
C PHE A 14 -11.50 52.23 -14.36
N SER A 15 -12.55 52.06 -13.56
CA SER A 15 -13.50 53.10 -13.20
C SER A 15 -13.90 52.97 -11.74
N MET A 16 -13.34 53.86 -10.94
CA MET A 16 -13.81 54.21 -9.60
C MET A 16 -15.10 55.00 -9.71
N VAL A 17 -16.06 54.72 -8.82
CA VAL A 17 -17.02 55.72 -8.35
C VAL A 17 -17.07 55.70 -6.84
N LEU A 18 -16.54 56.74 -6.24
CA LEU A 18 -16.72 57.15 -4.85
C LEU A 18 -18.04 57.95 -4.75
N ALA A 19 -18.86 57.67 -3.76
CA ALA A 19 -19.80 58.61 -3.14
C ALA A 19 -19.96 58.22 -1.67
N ALA A 20 -19.43 58.88 -0.83
CA ALA A 20 -19.56 60.05 0.01
C ALA A 20 -20.58 59.84 1.13
N CYS A 21 -20.04 59.99 2.36
CA CYS A 21 -20.66 60.03 3.68
C CYS A 21 -21.73 61.10 3.86
N GLY A 22 -22.66 60.82 4.83
CA GLY A 22 -23.37 61.86 5.57
C GLY A 22 -24.28 61.25 6.64
N PRO A 23 -24.12 61.65 7.90
CA PRO A 23 -24.95 61.12 8.99
C PRO A 23 -26.26 61.91 9.06
N THR A 24 -27.38 61.20 9.18
CA THR A 24 -28.67 61.84 9.46
C THR A 24 -29.08 61.60 10.90
N ALA A 25 -29.45 62.72 11.52
CA ALA A 25 -29.81 62.89 12.90
C ALA A 25 -31.13 62.22 13.31
N GLU A 26 -31.18 61.82 14.57
CA GLU A 26 -32.39 61.41 15.29
C GLU A 26 -33.44 62.57 15.34
N THR A 27 -34.68 62.17 15.08
CA THR A 27 -35.82 63.02 15.39
C THR A 27 -36.66 62.34 16.49
N PRO A 28 -37.13 63.12 17.51
CA PRO A 28 -37.78 62.50 18.67
C PRO A 28 -39.22 62.11 18.38
N ALA A 29 -39.64 61.02 19.04
CA ALA A 29 -41.02 60.53 19.00
C ALA A 29 -41.96 61.46 19.74
N VAL A 30 -43.08 61.76 19.11
CA VAL A 30 -44.24 62.45 19.67
C VAL A 30 -45.15 61.37 20.27
N GLU A 31 -45.42 61.45 21.58
CA GLU A 31 -46.47 60.69 22.28
C GLU A 31 -47.88 61.17 21.82
N GLU A 32 -48.70 60.25 21.32
CA GLU A 32 -50.13 60.43 21.18
C GLU A 32 -50.87 59.86 22.41
N PRO A 33 -51.99 60.45 22.83
CA PRO A 33 -52.69 60.12 24.08
C PRO A 33 -53.51 58.80 23.92
N VAL A 34 -53.41 57.98 24.96
CA VAL A 34 -54.20 56.76 25.14
C VAL A 34 -55.65 57.13 25.43
N VAL A 35 -56.57 56.72 24.55
CA VAL A 35 -58.01 56.70 24.77
C VAL A 35 -58.43 55.36 25.31
N GLU A 36 -58.90 55.32 26.56
CA GLU A 36 -59.50 54.11 27.16
C GLU A 36 -60.90 53.88 26.57
N GLU A 37 -61.07 52.76 25.86
CA GLU A 37 -62.41 52.26 25.50
C GLU A 37 -62.92 51.26 26.59
N PRO A 38 -64.20 51.20 26.84
CA PRO A 38 -64.76 50.37 27.92
C PRO A 38 -64.75 48.86 27.56
N VAL A 39 -64.32 48.05 28.48
CA VAL A 39 -64.31 46.59 28.43
C VAL A 39 -65.77 46.09 28.44
N VAL A 40 -66.20 45.48 27.32
CA VAL A 40 -67.43 44.67 27.25
C VAL A 40 -67.02 43.20 27.50
N GLU A 41 -67.46 42.64 28.61
CA GLU A 41 -67.34 41.21 28.91
C GLU A 41 -68.26 40.41 27.98
N GLU A 42 -67.69 39.70 27.02
CA GLU A 42 -68.41 38.67 26.30
C GLU A 42 -68.37 37.33 27.06
N PRO A 43 -69.41 36.50 27.02
CA PRO A 43 -69.45 35.24 27.76
C PRO A 43 -68.49 34.22 27.12
N VAL A 44 -67.65 33.62 27.97
CA VAL A 44 -66.73 32.52 27.61
C VAL A 44 -67.60 31.31 27.20
N VAL A 45 -67.59 31.00 25.88
CA VAL A 45 -68.06 29.69 25.38
C VAL A 45 -66.85 28.75 25.42
N GLU A 46 -66.90 27.77 26.33
CA GLU A 46 -65.98 26.68 26.36
C GLU A 46 -66.17 25.82 25.08
N GLU A 47 -65.26 25.96 24.10
CA GLU A 47 -65.19 24.99 23.02
C GLU A 47 -64.62 23.65 23.57
N PRO A 48 -65.11 22.49 23.13
CA PRO A 48 -64.57 21.23 23.53
C PRO A 48 -63.16 21.08 22.99
N VAL A 49 -62.18 20.79 23.88
CA VAL A 49 -60.80 20.44 23.54
C VAL A 49 -60.86 19.13 22.75
N VAL A 50 -60.74 19.22 21.44
CA VAL A 50 -60.48 18.03 20.58
C VAL A 50 -58.99 17.72 20.80
N GLU A 51 -58.71 16.67 21.60
CA GLU A 51 -57.38 16.11 21.62
C GLU A 51 -57.07 15.60 20.20
N GLU A 52 -56.15 16.29 19.52
CA GLU A 52 -55.54 15.76 18.30
C GLU A 52 -54.83 14.45 18.66
N PRO A 53 -55.01 13.37 17.84
CA PRO A 53 -54.29 12.14 18.09
C PRO A 53 -52.78 12.43 18.00
N VAL A 54 -52.06 12.12 19.08
CA VAL A 54 -50.60 12.07 19.10
C VAL A 54 -50.21 11.05 18.03
N VAL A 55 -49.77 11.53 16.88
CA VAL A 55 -49.10 10.68 15.89
C VAL A 55 -47.76 10.36 16.55
N GLU A 56 -47.64 9.17 17.16
CA GLU A 56 -46.36 8.59 17.49
C GLU A 56 -45.55 8.54 16.20
N GLU A 57 -44.50 9.37 16.08
CA GLU A 57 -43.49 9.15 15.04
C GLU A 57 -43.03 7.70 15.16
N PRO A 58 -42.96 6.92 14.05
CA PRO A 58 -42.43 5.59 14.11
C PRO A 58 -41.05 5.66 14.73
N ALA A 59 -40.84 4.91 15.80
CA ALA A 59 -39.53 4.78 16.41
C ALA A 59 -38.55 4.38 15.30
N GLU A 60 -37.54 5.19 15.05
CA GLU A 60 -36.44 4.82 14.17
C GLU A 60 -35.90 3.47 14.69
N GLU A 61 -35.97 2.42 13.89
CA GLU A 61 -35.37 1.15 14.25
C GLU A 61 -33.87 1.37 14.44
N GLU A 62 -33.40 1.23 15.68
CA GLU A 62 -32.00 1.39 16.02
C GLU A 62 -31.18 0.31 15.32
N ILE A 63 -30.31 0.70 14.38
CA ILE A 63 -29.46 -0.23 13.63
C ILE A 63 -28.42 -0.78 14.61
N ALA A 64 -28.44 -2.11 14.84
CA ALA A 64 -27.48 -2.75 15.71
C ALA A 64 -26.04 -2.65 15.11
N PRO A 65 -25.01 -2.36 15.92
CA PRO A 65 -23.65 -2.30 15.44
C PRO A 65 -23.14 -3.67 14.95
N LEU A 66 -22.29 -3.63 13.94
CA LEU A 66 -21.49 -4.79 13.54
C LEU A 66 -20.27 -4.95 14.47
N PRO A 67 -19.60 -6.13 14.51
CA PRO A 67 -18.41 -6.33 15.34
C PRO A 67 -17.31 -5.27 15.11
N GLN A 68 -17.15 -4.78 13.89
CA GLN A 68 -16.17 -3.76 13.50
C GLN A 68 -16.52 -2.37 14.04
N GLY A 69 -17.81 -2.05 14.07
CA GLY A 69 -18.32 -0.77 14.57
C GLY A 69 -19.71 -0.42 14.05
N GLN A 70 -20.22 0.72 14.53
CA GLN A 70 -21.57 1.21 14.17
C GLN A 70 -21.64 1.71 12.73
N GLU A 71 -20.57 2.37 12.24
CA GLU A 71 -20.63 3.09 10.96
C GLU A 71 -20.71 2.13 9.76
N LEU A 72 -20.11 0.95 9.86
CA LEU A 72 -20.27 -0.10 8.85
C LEU A 72 -21.72 -0.58 8.75
N ALA A 73 -22.38 -0.76 9.90
CA ALA A 73 -23.80 -1.12 9.94
C ALA A 73 -24.69 -0.03 9.32
N ASN A 74 -24.39 1.24 9.62
CA ASN A 74 -25.08 2.41 9.07
C ASN A 74 -24.86 2.51 7.55
N ALA A 75 -23.65 2.21 7.05
CA ALA A 75 -23.35 2.18 5.63
C ALA A 75 -24.17 1.14 4.87
N TYR A 76 -24.24 -0.10 5.38
CA TYR A 76 -25.08 -1.15 4.80
C TYR A 76 -26.59 -0.84 4.87
N ALA A 77 -27.01 0.01 5.80
CA ALA A 77 -28.36 0.55 5.82
C ALA A 77 -28.57 1.72 4.84
N GLY A 78 -27.56 2.10 4.05
CA GLY A 78 -27.61 3.15 3.04
C GLY A 78 -27.52 4.59 3.58
N MET A 79 -27.14 4.78 4.85
CA MET A 79 -27.08 6.11 5.47
C MET A 79 -26.05 7.05 4.82
N TYR A 80 -25.03 6.49 4.18
CA TYR A 80 -23.94 7.25 3.55
C TYR A 80 -23.95 7.16 2.02
N ALA A 81 -25.06 6.72 1.44
CA ALA A 81 -25.17 6.60 -0.01
C ALA A 81 -24.97 7.94 -0.72
N GLY A 82 -24.10 7.94 -1.74
CA GLY A 82 -23.73 9.14 -2.52
C GLY A 82 -22.61 9.98 -1.89
N THR A 83 -22.00 9.53 -0.79
CA THR A 83 -20.77 10.15 -0.26
C THR A 83 -19.53 9.61 -0.97
N VAL A 84 -18.44 10.36 -0.90
CA VAL A 84 -17.15 10.01 -1.49
C VAL A 84 -16.12 9.86 -0.37
N VAL A 85 -15.34 8.77 -0.44
CA VAL A 85 -14.14 8.56 0.37
C VAL A 85 -12.93 8.51 -0.54
N THR A 86 -12.00 9.44 -0.34
CA THR A 86 -10.78 9.54 -1.14
C THR A 86 -9.68 8.68 -0.56
N MET A 87 -8.95 7.99 -1.43
CA MET A 87 -7.85 7.12 -1.04
C MET A 87 -6.64 7.34 -1.96
N ALA A 88 -5.42 7.27 -1.44
CA ALA A 88 -4.20 7.35 -2.23
C ALA A 88 -3.22 6.25 -1.84
N GLY A 89 -2.43 5.78 -2.81
CA GLY A 89 -1.45 4.72 -2.56
C GLY A 89 -0.61 4.37 -3.79
N PRO A 90 0.18 3.29 -3.71
CA PRO A 90 1.10 2.89 -4.76
C PRO A 90 0.45 2.05 -5.88
N PHE A 91 -0.78 1.54 -5.71
CA PHE A 91 -1.36 0.61 -6.68
C PHE A 91 -1.57 1.30 -8.02
N THR A 92 -0.91 0.80 -9.05
CA THR A 92 -1.02 1.25 -10.44
C THR A 92 -1.22 0.07 -11.36
N ASP A 93 -1.49 0.35 -12.63
CA ASP A 93 -1.63 -0.68 -13.66
C ASP A 93 -2.65 -1.77 -13.23
N GLN A 94 -2.27 -3.04 -13.24
CA GLN A 94 -3.17 -4.14 -12.91
C GLN A 94 -3.59 -4.18 -11.43
N ASP A 95 -2.70 -3.81 -10.50
CA ASP A 95 -3.05 -3.76 -9.07
C ASP A 95 -4.17 -2.76 -8.80
N ALA A 96 -4.18 -1.61 -9.50
CA ALA A 96 -5.27 -0.64 -9.39
C ALA A 96 -6.61 -1.19 -9.92
N VAL A 97 -6.58 -1.99 -10.98
CA VAL A 97 -7.78 -2.66 -11.52
C VAL A 97 -8.33 -3.66 -10.49
N ILE A 98 -7.48 -4.54 -9.96
CA ILE A 98 -7.89 -5.55 -8.98
C ILE A 98 -8.41 -4.88 -7.70
N PHE A 99 -7.76 -3.81 -7.22
CA PHE A 99 -8.24 -3.03 -6.07
C PHE A 99 -9.65 -2.51 -6.31
N ASN A 100 -9.90 -1.82 -7.44
CA ASN A 100 -11.21 -1.27 -7.76
C ASN A 100 -12.28 -2.39 -7.87
N ASP A 101 -11.95 -3.52 -8.46
CA ASP A 101 -12.86 -4.67 -8.54
C ASP A 101 -13.14 -5.26 -7.15
N SER A 102 -12.17 -5.24 -6.23
CA SER A 102 -12.32 -5.79 -4.87
C SER A 102 -13.29 -4.99 -3.99
N ILE A 103 -13.42 -3.68 -4.22
CA ILE A 103 -14.31 -2.80 -3.46
C ILE A 103 -15.70 -2.65 -4.10
N ALA A 104 -15.88 -3.06 -5.36
CA ALA A 104 -17.10 -2.81 -6.12
C ALA A 104 -18.37 -3.36 -5.44
N ALA A 105 -18.30 -4.53 -4.81
CA ALA A 105 -19.44 -5.11 -4.08
C ALA A 105 -19.83 -4.28 -2.85
N PHE A 106 -18.86 -3.71 -2.14
CA PHE A 106 -19.11 -2.82 -1.02
C PHE A 106 -19.73 -1.48 -1.48
N GLU A 107 -19.22 -0.90 -2.56
CA GLU A 107 -19.78 0.32 -3.15
C GLU A 107 -21.22 0.12 -3.63
N GLU A 108 -21.51 -1.01 -4.30
CA GLU A 108 -22.87 -1.35 -4.72
C GLU A 108 -23.82 -1.51 -3.51
N ALA A 109 -23.35 -2.13 -2.43
CA ALA A 109 -24.16 -2.41 -1.24
C ALA A 109 -24.43 -1.15 -0.41
N THR A 110 -23.50 -0.19 -0.35
CA THR A 110 -23.56 0.96 0.54
C THR A 110 -23.87 2.27 -0.17
N GLY A 111 -23.57 2.36 -1.47
CA GLY A 111 -23.63 3.60 -2.24
C GLY A 111 -22.53 4.61 -1.90
N ILE A 112 -21.51 4.23 -1.13
CA ILE A 112 -20.29 5.02 -0.92
C ILE A 112 -19.40 4.85 -2.15
N ASP A 113 -18.83 5.94 -2.69
CA ASP A 113 -17.88 5.94 -3.80
C ASP A 113 -16.45 6.06 -3.25
N ILE A 114 -15.63 5.02 -3.38
CA ILE A 114 -14.23 4.99 -2.94
C ILE A 114 -13.33 5.37 -4.12
N GLN A 115 -12.74 6.54 -4.08
CA GLN A 115 -11.89 7.05 -5.15
C GLN A 115 -10.41 6.83 -4.82
N TYR A 116 -9.83 5.77 -5.39
CA TYR A 116 -8.42 5.45 -5.22
C TYR A 116 -7.56 6.16 -6.27
N GLU A 117 -6.59 6.94 -5.81
CA GLU A 117 -5.56 7.59 -6.62
C GLU A 117 -4.24 6.82 -6.47
N GLY A 118 -3.93 5.97 -7.45
CA GLY A 118 -2.66 5.23 -7.52
C GLY A 118 -1.57 6.05 -8.20
N SER A 119 -0.33 5.99 -7.68
CA SER A 119 0.78 6.74 -8.25
C SER A 119 2.12 6.02 -8.10
N LYS A 120 2.88 5.92 -9.21
CA LYS A 120 4.29 5.47 -9.19
C LYS A 120 5.24 6.46 -8.50
N GLU A 121 4.76 7.68 -8.24
CA GLU A 121 5.47 8.72 -7.50
C GLU A 121 4.92 8.89 -6.07
N PHE A 122 4.24 7.85 -5.54
CA PHE A 122 3.57 7.89 -4.24
C PHE A 122 4.54 8.29 -3.12
N GLU A 123 5.65 7.58 -2.98
CA GLU A 123 6.63 7.77 -1.91
C GLU A 123 7.25 9.18 -1.93
N ALA A 124 7.48 9.73 -3.12
CA ALA A 124 8.01 11.08 -3.29
C ALA A 124 7.01 12.17 -2.93
N ASN A 125 5.70 11.92 -3.13
CA ASN A 125 4.70 12.97 -3.10
C ASN A 125 3.80 12.93 -1.87
N ILE A 126 3.60 11.77 -1.24
CA ILE A 126 2.59 11.64 -0.17
C ILE A 126 2.86 12.60 1.01
N MET A 127 4.10 12.67 1.49
CA MET A 127 4.43 13.56 2.60
C MET A 127 4.31 15.04 2.22
N ILE A 128 4.59 15.41 0.97
CA ILE A 128 4.41 16.77 0.46
C ILE A 128 2.92 17.14 0.45
N ARG A 129 2.05 16.22 0.01
CA ARG A 129 0.58 16.42 0.03
C ARG A 129 0.06 16.60 1.44
N LEU A 130 0.45 15.71 2.36
CA LEU A 130 0.03 15.76 3.76
C LEU A 130 0.47 17.06 4.44
N ASP A 131 1.71 17.52 4.22
CA ASP A 131 2.25 18.78 4.72
C ASP A 131 1.53 19.99 4.10
N GLY A 132 1.15 19.91 2.85
CA GLY A 132 0.39 20.94 2.13
C GLY A 132 -1.07 21.03 2.52
N GLY A 133 -1.59 20.09 3.32
CA GLY A 133 -3.00 20.01 3.72
C GLY A 133 -3.91 19.38 2.67
N ASP A 134 -3.37 18.86 1.57
CA ASP A 134 -4.07 18.03 0.58
C ASP A 134 -4.03 16.57 1.05
N ARG A 135 -4.94 16.22 1.97
CA ARG A 135 -4.97 14.93 2.64
C ARG A 135 -6.09 14.07 2.09
N PRO A 136 -5.77 12.91 1.45
CA PRO A 136 -6.77 11.87 1.22
C PRO A 136 -7.35 11.40 2.56
N ASP A 137 -8.58 10.92 2.55
CA ASP A 137 -9.23 10.39 3.76
C ASP A 137 -8.47 9.18 4.31
N ILE A 138 -8.04 8.29 3.40
CA ILE A 138 -7.26 7.09 3.70
C ILE A 138 -6.01 7.08 2.83
N VAL A 139 -4.89 6.66 3.37
CA VAL A 139 -3.65 6.45 2.61
C VAL A 139 -3.17 5.02 2.83
N ASP A 140 -2.80 4.38 1.75
CA ASP A 140 -2.19 3.06 1.69
C ASP A 140 -0.67 3.19 1.69
N PHE A 141 -0.03 2.69 2.74
CA PHE A 141 1.42 2.72 2.89
C PHE A 141 1.99 1.30 2.81
N PRO A 142 2.80 0.99 1.81
CA PRO A 142 3.61 -0.23 1.84
C PRO A 142 4.80 -0.13 2.81
N GLN A 143 5.21 1.11 3.20
CA GLN A 143 6.34 1.34 4.09
C GLN A 143 5.90 1.87 5.46
N PRO A 144 5.90 1.05 6.54
CA PRO A 144 5.66 1.53 7.91
C PRO A 144 6.61 2.66 8.33
N GLY A 145 7.87 2.66 7.86
CA GLY A 145 8.82 3.73 8.12
C GLY A 145 8.42 5.10 7.52
N LEU A 146 7.72 5.08 6.37
CA LEU A 146 7.16 6.30 5.78
C LEU A 146 5.90 6.76 6.55
N LEU A 147 5.05 5.82 6.95
CA LEU A 147 3.88 6.10 7.79
C LEU A 147 4.31 6.69 9.16
N GLN A 148 5.40 6.21 9.75
CA GLN A 148 5.93 6.74 11.01
C GLN A 148 6.17 8.25 10.96
N ILE A 149 6.62 8.78 9.80
CA ILE A 149 6.80 10.24 9.61
C ILE A 149 5.48 10.99 9.74
N ALA A 150 4.38 10.43 9.21
CA ALA A 150 3.05 11.03 9.33
C ALA A 150 2.51 10.96 10.77
N VAL A 151 2.80 9.85 11.48
CA VAL A 151 2.50 9.67 12.90
C VAL A 151 3.23 10.70 13.76
N ASP A 152 4.53 10.90 13.54
CA ASP A 152 5.36 11.86 14.28
C ASP A 152 4.87 13.31 14.10
N LYS A 153 4.28 13.61 12.95
CA LYS A 153 3.67 14.91 12.66
C LYS A 153 2.24 15.05 13.23
N GLY A 154 1.67 14.00 13.79
CA GLY A 154 0.32 13.99 14.36
C GLY A 154 -0.78 14.11 13.29
N TYR A 155 -0.55 13.57 12.11
CA TYR A 155 -1.53 13.60 11.02
C TYR A 155 -2.49 12.41 11.04
N VAL A 156 -2.05 11.29 11.61
CA VAL A 156 -2.75 10.00 11.59
C VAL A 156 -3.73 9.90 12.76
N ILE A 157 -4.88 9.32 12.51
CA ILE A 157 -5.93 9.08 13.51
C ILE A 157 -5.76 7.66 14.06
N ASP A 158 -5.84 7.53 15.39
CA ASP A 158 -5.74 6.24 16.08
C ASP A 158 -6.91 5.31 15.70
N MET A 159 -6.58 4.16 15.13
CA MET A 159 -7.56 3.18 14.65
C MET A 159 -8.48 2.66 15.74
N GLU A 160 -8.02 2.58 17.01
CA GLU A 160 -8.88 2.17 18.13
C GLU A 160 -10.01 3.18 18.41
N THR A 161 -9.97 4.39 17.84
CA THR A 161 -11.07 5.37 17.89
C THR A 161 -12.07 5.22 16.74
N LEU A 162 -11.70 4.51 15.68
CA LEU A 162 -12.48 4.35 14.44
C LEU A 162 -13.10 2.95 14.31
N ILE A 163 -12.39 1.95 14.78
CA ILE A 163 -12.74 0.52 14.74
C ILE A 163 -12.85 0.03 16.17
N ASN A 164 -13.77 -0.90 16.43
CA ASN A 164 -13.87 -1.55 17.74
C ASN A 164 -12.52 -2.21 18.12
N PRO A 165 -11.87 -1.81 19.22
CA PRO A 165 -10.57 -2.37 19.60
C PRO A 165 -10.57 -3.88 19.85
N ASP A 166 -11.70 -4.45 20.30
CA ASP A 166 -11.81 -5.89 20.50
C ASP A 166 -11.82 -6.63 19.15
N TRP A 167 -12.41 -6.02 18.11
CA TRP A 167 -12.34 -6.55 16.74
C TRP A 167 -10.92 -6.57 16.20
N ILE A 168 -10.15 -5.47 16.37
CA ILE A 168 -8.75 -5.41 15.94
C ILE A 168 -7.94 -6.55 16.60
N LYS A 169 -8.11 -6.76 17.91
CA LYS A 169 -7.42 -7.82 18.66
C LYS A 169 -7.81 -9.23 18.22
N GLU A 170 -9.07 -9.43 17.86
CA GLU A 170 -9.57 -10.73 17.42
C GLU A 170 -9.15 -11.04 15.98
N ASN A 171 -9.16 -10.00 15.11
CA ASN A 171 -9.01 -10.21 13.67
C ASN A 171 -7.58 -10.11 13.16
N TYR A 172 -6.62 -9.60 13.95
CA TYR A 172 -5.21 -9.55 13.58
C TYR A 172 -4.33 -10.30 14.56
N SER A 173 -3.31 -11.01 14.07
CA SER A 173 -2.31 -11.63 14.94
C SER A 173 -1.54 -10.56 15.73
N GLN A 174 -0.97 -10.93 16.89
CA GLN A 174 -0.19 -10.00 17.71
C GLN A 174 0.97 -9.37 16.93
N ALA A 175 1.63 -10.12 16.05
CA ALA A 175 2.73 -9.60 15.24
C ALA A 175 2.28 -8.46 14.31
N TRP A 176 1.12 -8.59 13.66
CA TRP A 176 0.57 -7.53 12.82
C TRP A 176 0.12 -6.32 13.64
N GLN A 177 -0.43 -6.53 14.84
CA GLN A 177 -0.77 -5.44 15.76
C GLN A 177 0.46 -4.68 16.24
N ASP A 178 1.54 -5.39 16.58
CA ASP A 178 2.81 -4.78 17.01
C ASP A 178 3.42 -3.93 15.90
N LEU A 179 3.42 -4.42 14.64
CA LEU A 179 3.92 -3.68 13.48
C LEU A 179 3.06 -2.44 13.13
N ALA A 180 1.76 -2.45 13.44
CA ALA A 180 0.87 -1.30 13.25
C ALA A 180 0.93 -0.29 14.41
N THR A 181 1.57 -0.64 15.54
CA THR A 181 1.63 0.19 16.73
C THR A 181 2.83 1.13 16.67
N MET A 182 2.56 2.42 16.54
CA MET A 182 3.56 3.48 16.42
C MET A 182 3.31 4.55 17.49
N ASN A 183 4.32 4.94 18.24
CA ASN A 183 4.21 5.93 19.33
C ASN A 183 3.08 5.63 20.35
N GLY A 184 2.73 4.35 20.51
CA GLY A 184 1.70 3.90 21.45
C GLY A 184 0.27 4.04 20.95
N MET A 185 0.04 4.30 19.67
CA MET A 185 -1.25 4.27 18.99
C MET A 185 -1.27 3.19 17.88
N VAL A 186 -2.43 2.68 17.53
CA VAL A 186 -2.60 1.83 16.34
C VAL A 186 -2.72 2.74 15.11
N ALA A 187 -1.59 2.92 14.41
CA ALA A 187 -1.47 3.90 13.32
C ALA A 187 -2.22 3.52 12.04
N GLY A 188 -2.53 2.24 11.86
CA GLY A 188 -3.22 1.75 10.68
C GLY A 188 -3.73 0.33 10.86
N ILE A 189 -4.41 -0.19 9.86
CA ILE A 189 -4.77 -1.60 9.74
C ILE A 189 -4.08 -2.21 8.53
N TRP A 190 -3.62 -3.43 8.67
CA TRP A 190 -3.05 -4.16 7.54
C TRP A 190 -4.15 -4.63 6.60
N ALA A 191 -3.98 -4.36 5.32
CA ALA A 191 -4.90 -4.78 4.27
C ALA A 191 -4.53 -6.16 3.73
N ARG A 192 -3.27 -6.34 3.32
CA ARG A 192 -2.75 -7.60 2.80
C ARG A 192 -1.31 -7.83 3.25
N ALA A 193 -0.90 -9.11 3.24
CA ALA A 193 0.50 -9.50 3.33
C ALA A 193 1.05 -9.87 1.95
N ASN A 194 2.36 -9.75 1.82
CA ASN A 194 3.14 -10.25 0.70
C ASN A 194 4.31 -11.08 1.21
N GLY A 195 4.59 -12.19 0.54
CA GLY A 195 5.84 -12.93 0.72
C GLY A 195 6.78 -12.61 -0.43
N LYS A 196 8.06 -12.40 -0.13
CA LYS A 196 9.06 -11.93 -1.10
C LYS A 196 10.18 -12.95 -1.39
N SER A 197 10.10 -14.18 -0.85
CA SER A 197 11.12 -15.22 -0.97
C SER A 197 10.81 -16.25 -2.05
N PHE A 198 10.30 -15.81 -3.21
CA PHE A 198 9.82 -16.70 -4.27
C PHE A 198 10.53 -16.44 -5.60
N VAL A 199 10.78 -17.52 -6.33
CA VAL A 199 11.29 -17.48 -7.70
C VAL A 199 10.24 -18.09 -8.62
N PHE A 200 9.68 -17.26 -9.49
CA PHE A 200 8.68 -17.65 -10.49
C PHE A 200 9.36 -18.15 -11.76
N TYR A 201 8.73 -19.10 -12.46
CA TYR A 201 9.26 -19.70 -13.68
C TYR A 201 8.13 -20.16 -14.62
N PRO A 202 8.38 -20.26 -15.96
CA PRO A 202 7.42 -20.71 -16.95
C PRO A 202 7.31 -22.25 -16.91
N LYS A 203 6.40 -22.78 -16.08
CA LYS A 203 6.33 -24.20 -15.72
C LYS A 203 6.26 -25.15 -16.90
N ALA A 204 5.34 -24.92 -17.84
CA ALA A 204 5.12 -25.83 -18.95
C ALA A 204 6.41 -26.04 -19.78
N VAL A 205 7.10 -24.93 -20.11
CA VAL A 205 8.34 -24.96 -20.90
C VAL A 205 9.50 -25.50 -20.06
N PHE A 206 9.56 -25.17 -18.76
CA PHE A 206 10.55 -25.67 -17.81
C PHE A 206 10.51 -27.20 -17.72
N ASP A 207 9.31 -27.78 -17.62
CA ASP A 207 9.08 -29.22 -17.59
C ASP A 207 9.49 -29.88 -18.93
N ASP A 208 9.21 -29.25 -20.07
CA ASP A 208 9.56 -29.74 -21.39
C ASP A 208 11.09 -29.79 -21.62
N TYR A 209 11.85 -28.85 -21.04
CA TYR A 209 13.32 -28.86 -21.06
C TYR A 209 13.90 -29.88 -20.08
N GLY A 210 13.10 -30.41 -19.16
CA GLY A 210 13.51 -31.39 -18.15
C GLY A 210 14.39 -30.79 -17.05
N TYR A 211 14.22 -29.51 -16.78
CA TYR A 211 14.87 -28.85 -15.64
C TYR A 211 14.21 -29.29 -14.32
N GLU A 212 14.99 -29.35 -13.24
CA GLU A 212 14.53 -29.73 -11.92
C GLU A 212 14.53 -28.52 -10.98
N ILE A 213 13.53 -28.44 -10.10
CA ILE A 213 13.43 -27.37 -9.09
C ILE A 213 14.57 -27.50 -8.08
N PRO A 214 15.38 -26.43 -7.89
CA PRO A 214 16.51 -26.47 -6.96
C PRO A 214 16.04 -26.40 -5.49
N GLU A 215 16.63 -27.19 -4.62
CA GLU A 215 16.38 -27.20 -3.17
C GLU A 215 17.45 -26.42 -2.39
N THR A 216 18.62 -26.20 -2.99
CA THR A 216 19.75 -25.46 -2.41
C THR A 216 20.21 -24.34 -3.32
N TRP A 217 20.90 -23.35 -2.74
CA TRP A 217 21.50 -22.26 -3.54
C TRP A 217 22.50 -22.78 -4.58
N ASP A 218 23.31 -23.76 -4.21
CA ASP A 218 24.29 -24.36 -5.14
C ASP A 218 23.60 -25.04 -6.32
N GLU A 219 22.49 -25.74 -6.10
CA GLU A 219 21.68 -26.32 -7.18
C GLU A 219 21.05 -25.25 -8.05
N MET A 220 20.55 -24.15 -7.47
CA MET A 220 20.01 -23.00 -8.23
C MET A 220 21.09 -22.36 -9.11
N MET A 221 22.30 -22.20 -8.59
CA MET A 221 23.43 -21.68 -9.37
C MET A 221 23.87 -22.65 -10.46
N ALA A 222 23.88 -23.97 -10.19
CA ALA A 222 24.17 -24.98 -11.22
C ALA A 222 23.12 -24.98 -12.33
N LEU A 223 21.84 -24.82 -12.02
CA LEU A 223 20.78 -24.67 -13.00
C LEU A 223 20.90 -23.34 -13.77
N THR A 224 21.25 -22.26 -13.11
CA THR A 224 21.57 -20.97 -13.75
C THR A 224 22.68 -21.13 -14.80
N GLU A 225 23.77 -21.81 -14.44
CA GLU A 225 24.90 -22.08 -15.36
C GLU A 225 24.49 -23.02 -16.51
N GLN A 226 23.64 -24.02 -16.23
CA GLN A 226 23.13 -24.92 -17.26
C GLN A 226 22.30 -24.17 -18.29
N ILE A 227 21.32 -23.38 -17.87
CA ILE A 227 20.46 -22.56 -18.76
C ILE A 227 21.31 -21.63 -19.63
N ALA A 228 22.31 -20.94 -19.04
CA ALA A 228 23.22 -20.10 -19.81
C ALA A 228 24.07 -20.89 -20.80
N SER A 229 24.51 -22.12 -20.44
CA SER A 229 25.28 -23.00 -21.32
C SER A 229 24.44 -23.56 -22.47
N ASP A 230 23.13 -23.71 -22.27
CA ASP A 230 22.19 -24.11 -23.30
C ASP A 230 21.90 -22.98 -24.31
N GLY A 231 22.35 -21.76 -24.00
CA GLY A 231 22.26 -20.57 -24.86
C GLY A 231 21.12 -19.64 -24.52
N ASP A 232 20.44 -19.88 -23.40
CA ASP A 232 19.31 -19.09 -22.91
C ASP A 232 19.75 -18.16 -21.76
N THR A 233 18.89 -17.19 -21.38
CA THR A 233 19.16 -16.25 -20.29
C THR A 233 18.43 -16.70 -19.03
N PRO A 234 19.14 -17.01 -17.92
CA PRO A 234 18.47 -17.54 -16.71
C PRO A 234 17.54 -16.55 -16.02
N TRP A 235 17.90 -15.27 -15.87
CA TRP A 235 17.23 -14.35 -14.95
C TRP A 235 16.59 -13.15 -15.64
N CYS A 236 15.33 -12.90 -15.29
CA CYS A 236 14.54 -11.74 -15.64
C CYS A 236 14.58 -10.76 -14.47
N ILE A 237 15.35 -9.69 -14.55
CA ILE A 237 15.56 -8.77 -13.44
C ILE A 237 15.27 -7.35 -13.90
N GLY A 238 14.45 -6.62 -13.13
CA GLY A 238 14.16 -5.19 -13.32
C GLY A 238 13.85 -4.54 -11.99
N ILE A 239 14.32 -3.29 -11.80
CA ILE A 239 14.17 -2.55 -10.56
C ILE A 239 13.53 -1.17 -10.75
N GLU A 240 13.18 -0.78 -11.99
CA GLU A 240 12.53 0.50 -12.22
C GLU A 240 11.11 0.47 -11.62
N SER A 241 10.77 1.50 -10.86
CA SER A 241 9.48 1.70 -10.20
C SER A 241 9.22 3.18 -9.88
N GLY A 242 9.47 4.08 -10.84
CA GLY A 242 9.30 5.52 -10.60
C GLY A 242 10.13 6.00 -9.40
N ALA A 243 9.46 6.66 -8.43
CA ALA A 243 10.12 7.14 -7.21
C ALA A 243 10.66 6.03 -6.32
N ALA A 244 10.07 4.84 -6.38
CA ALA A 244 10.47 3.67 -5.59
C ALA A 244 11.54 2.82 -6.28
N THR A 245 12.12 3.29 -7.42
CA THR A 245 13.18 2.55 -8.13
C THR A 245 14.29 2.12 -7.18
N GLY A 246 14.56 0.80 -7.14
CA GLY A 246 15.58 0.21 -6.26
C GLY A 246 15.03 -0.77 -5.22
N TRP A 247 13.73 -0.70 -4.86
CA TRP A 247 13.15 -1.56 -3.83
C TRP A 247 13.33 -3.07 -4.13
N THR A 248 13.28 -3.48 -5.38
CA THR A 248 13.50 -4.90 -5.73
C THR A 248 14.93 -5.36 -5.48
N MET A 249 15.93 -4.45 -5.57
CA MET A 249 17.31 -4.77 -5.20
C MET A 249 17.47 -4.90 -3.69
N THR A 250 16.81 -4.02 -2.91
CA THR A 250 16.87 -4.11 -1.45
C THR A 250 16.22 -5.38 -0.95
N ASP A 251 15.09 -5.80 -1.54
CA ASP A 251 14.46 -7.10 -1.28
C ASP A 251 15.41 -8.30 -1.47
N TRP A 252 16.26 -8.25 -2.50
CA TRP A 252 17.25 -9.29 -2.70
C TRP A 252 18.31 -9.30 -1.60
N ILE A 253 18.80 -8.12 -1.19
CA ILE A 253 19.79 -8.00 -0.11
C ILE A 253 19.20 -8.53 1.19
N GLU A 254 17.99 -8.13 1.53
CA GLU A 254 17.28 -8.51 2.73
C GLU A 254 17.04 -10.02 2.80
N ASP A 255 16.53 -10.58 1.72
CA ASP A 255 16.21 -11.99 1.62
C ASP A 255 17.47 -12.89 1.65
N VAL A 256 18.55 -12.45 0.99
CA VAL A 256 19.84 -13.15 1.04
C VAL A 256 20.50 -12.97 2.42
N LEU A 257 20.39 -11.79 3.04
CA LEU A 257 20.91 -11.55 4.40
C LEU A 257 20.31 -12.52 5.41
N LEU A 258 19.00 -12.78 5.35
CA LEU A 258 18.31 -13.77 6.19
C LEU A 258 18.81 -15.21 5.96
N ARG A 259 19.52 -15.49 4.85
CA ARG A 259 20.10 -16.81 4.49
C ARG A 259 21.57 -16.95 4.80
N VAL A 260 22.26 -15.84 5.09
CA VAL A 260 23.71 -15.82 5.36
C VAL A 260 24.06 -15.39 6.78
N ALA A 261 23.11 -14.76 7.50
CA ALA A 261 23.29 -14.23 8.85
C ALA A 261 22.12 -14.63 9.77
N PRO A 262 22.34 -14.65 11.11
CA PRO A 262 21.26 -14.90 12.05
C PRO A 262 20.20 -13.78 12.00
N PRO A 263 18.92 -14.09 12.30
CA PRO A 263 17.84 -13.10 12.27
C PRO A 263 18.07 -11.87 13.16
N GLU A 264 18.83 -12.03 14.24
CA GLU A 264 19.18 -10.92 15.15
C GLU A 264 20.11 -9.91 14.49
N ASP A 265 20.96 -10.33 13.55
CA ASP A 265 21.81 -9.42 12.76
C ASP A 265 20.95 -8.64 11.77
N TYR A 266 19.93 -9.28 11.18
CA TYR A 266 18.92 -8.59 10.36
C TYR A 266 18.18 -7.52 11.15
N ASP A 267 17.69 -7.88 12.33
CA ASP A 267 16.98 -6.94 13.22
C ASP A 267 17.86 -5.75 13.62
N ALA A 268 19.13 -6.02 13.96
CA ALA A 268 20.10 -4.97 14.31
C ALA A 268 20.44 -4.08 13.10
N TRP A 269 20.49 -4.65 11.90
CA TRP A 269 20.71 -3.90 10.67
C TRP A 269 19.53 -2.98 10.34
N VAL A 270 18.29 -3.47 10.47
CA VAL A 270 17.06 -2.67 10.29
C VAL A 270 16.97 -1.55 11.33
N ALA A 271 17.48 -1.77 12.54
CA ALA A 271 17.54 -0.75 13.61
C ALA A 271 18.70 0.25 13.47
N GLY A 272 19.60 0.08 12.49
CA GLY A 272 20.80 0.92 12.32
C GLY A 272 21.92 0.62 13.31
N GLU A 273 21.82 -0.47 14.07
CA GLU A 273 22.83 -0.93 15.03
C GLU A 273 23.96 -1.73 14.34
N LEU A 274 23.61 -2.47 13.27
CA LEU A 274 24.57 -3.12 12.38
C LEU A 274 24.76 -2.28 11.12
N PRO A 275 25.98 -1.82 10.79
CA PRO A 275 26.22 -0.98 9.61
C PRO A 275 25.90 -1.70 8.28
N PHE A 276 25.55 -0.93 7.26
CA PHE A 276 25.46 -1.44 5.88
C PHE A 276 26.80 -1.96 5.37
N ASP A 277 27.92 -1.30 5.72
CA ASP A 277 29.28 -1.80 5.39
C ASP A 277 29.75 -2.88 6.41
N SER A 278 28.85 -3.80 6.81
CA SER A 278 29.17 -4.95 7.65
C SER A 278 29.57 -6.17 6.82
N PRO A 279 30.32 -7.12 7.42
CA PRO A 279 30.65 -8.38 6.73
C PRO A 279 29.42 -9.17 6.25
N GLN A 280 28.31 -9.15 7.00
CA GLN A 280 27.08 -9.87 6.69
C GLN A 280 26.41 -9.33 5.44
N VAL A 281 26.25 -8.00 5.33
CA VAL A 281 25.66 -7.34 4.17
C VAL A 281 26.58 -7.49 2.95
N ASN A 282 27.90 -7.38 3.13
CA ASN A 282 28.86 -7.62 2.06
C ASN A 282 28.81 -9.08 1.57
N GLU A 283 28.66 -10.08 2.46
CA GLU A 283 28.47 -11.49 2.08
C GLU A 283 27.16 -11.67 1.27
N ALA A 284 26.05 -11.05 1.68
CA ALA A 284 24.79 -11.10 0.93
C ALA A 284 24.97 -10.51 -0.49
N LEU A 285 25.65 -9.40 -0.61
CA LEU A 285 25.95 -8.77 -1.90
C LEU A 285 26.83 -9.66 -2.79
N ASP A 286 27.80 -10.42 -2.24
CA ASP A 286 28.62 -11.33 -3.03
C ASP A 286 27.77 -12.42 -3.73
N TYR A 287 26.76 -12.96 -3.06
CA TYR A 287 25.80 -13.92 -3.65
C TYR A 287 24.95 -13.28 -4.75
N ILE A 288 24.48 -12.07 -4.54
CA ILE A 288 23.64 -11.35 -5.50
C ILE A 288 24.45 -10.96 -6.74
N GLU A 289 25.66 -10.44 -6.56
CA GLU A 289 26.54 -10.03 -7.66
C GLU A 289 26.93 -11.20 -8.57
N ALA A 290 27.07 -12.41 -8.02
CA ALA A 290 27.33 -13.62 -8.79
C ALA A 290 26.26 -13.86 -9.88
N ILE A 291 25.03 -13.40 -9.65
CA ILE A 291 23.92 -13.46 -10.60
C ILE A 291 23.83 -12.13 -11.40
N TRP A 292 23.64 -11.03 -10.70
CA TRP A 292 23.24 -9.75 -11.30
C TRP A 292 24.32 -9.09 -12.16
N PHE A 293 25.61 -9.37 -11.87
CA PHE A 293 26.73 -8.75 -12.56
C PHE A 293 27.38 -9.63 -13.62
N ASN A 294 26.72 -10.76 -13.91
CA ASN A 294 27.06 -11.59 -15.05
C ASN A 294 26.06 -11.30 -16.18
N ASP A 295 26.54 -10.63 -17.25
CA ASP A 295 25.71 -10.23 -18.38
C ASP A 295 25.10 -11.41 -19.15
N ASP A 296 25.69 -12.62 -19.05
CA ASP A 296 25.15 -13.84 -19.67
C ASP A 296 24.00 -14.42 -18.84
N TYR A 297 23.83 -14.02 -17.59
CA TYR A 297 22.79 -14.51 -16.69
C TYR A 297 21.53 -13.64 -16.67
N VAL A 298 21.61 -12.38 -17.05
CA VAL A 298 20.53 -11.41 -16.90
C VAL A 298 20.01 -10.93 -18.25
N TYR A 299 18.71 -10.93 -18.41
CA TYR A 299 18.04 -10.46 -19.62
C TYR A 299 18.38 -8.98 -19.91
N GLY A 300 19.05 -8.76 -21.05
CA GLY A 300 19.58 -7.43 -21.42
C GLY A 300 20.88 -7.06 -20.71
N GLY A 301 21.43 -7.93 -19.87
CA GLY A 301 22.64 -7.69 -19.06
C GLY A 301 22.46 -6.73 -17.90
N ARG A 302 23.49 -6.56 -17.06
CA ARG A 302 23.46 -5.69 -15.89
C ARG A 302 22.96 -4.27 -16.19
N ALA A 303 23.34 -3.70 -17.33
CA ALA A 303 22.98 -2.34 -17.69
C ALA A 303 21.48 -2.12 -17.93
N ALA A 304 20.72 -3.19 -18.22
CA ALA A 304 19.28 -3.13 -18.42
C ALA A 304 18.50 -3.10 -17.10
N ILE A 305 19.03 -3.71 -16.03
CA ILE A 305 18.34 -3.87 -14.73
C ILE A 305 17.70 -2.57 -14.23
N PRO A 306 18.40 -1.41 -14.17
CA PRO A 306 17.81 -0.17 -13.65
C PRO A 306 16.76 0.46 -14.57
N THR A 307 16.58 -0.06 -15.78
CA THR A 307 15.68 0.52 -16.80
C THR A 307 14.46 -0.33 -17.09
N ILE A 308 14.45 -1.57 -16.66
CA ILE A 308 13.31 -2.48 -16.81
C ILE A 308 12.42 -2.33 -15.58
N SER A 309 11.13 -2.06 -15.81
CA SER A 309 10.13 -2.02 -14.74
C SER A 309 10.03 -3.38 -14.04
N PHE A 310 9.87 -3.38 -12.72
CA PHE A 310 9.69 -4.60 -11.94
C PHE A 310 8.50 -5.44 -12.45
N GLY A 311 7.42 -4.80 -12.89
CA GLY A 311 6.23 -5.47 -13.43
C GLY A 311 6.37 -5.94 -14.87
N ASP A 312 7.34 -5.40 -15.64
CA ASP A 312 7.65 -5.87 -17.00
C ASP A 312 8.77 -6.92 -17.03
N ALA A 313 9.60 -6.96 -15.99
CA ALA A 313 10.73 -7.88 -15.90
C ALA A 313 10.36 -9.37 -16.13
N PRO A 314 9.26 -9.90 -15.58
CA PRO A 314 8.88 -11.31 -15.74
C PRO A 314 8.27 -11.62 -17.12
N LYS A 315 7.79 -10.63 -17.87
CA LYS A 315 7.03 -10.89 -19.12
C LYS A 315 7.79 -11.73 -20.16
N PRO A 316 9.11 -11.53 -20.38
CA PRO A 316 9.87 -12.36 -21.32
C PRO A 316 9.94 -13.85 -20.95
N MET A 317 9.63 -14.24 -19.70
CA MET A 317 9.51 -15.67 -19.33
C MET A 317 8.45 -16.40 -20.17
N PHE A 318 7.44 -15.67 -20.64
CA PHE A 318 6.27 -16.20 -21.35
C PHE A 318 6.33 -16.01 -22.86
N ASP A 319 7.47 -15.57 -23.40
CA ASP A 319 7.73 -15.57 -24.85
C ASP A 319 7.94 -17.02 -25.35
N ASP A 320 7.81 -17.25 -26.66
CA ASP A 320 8.08 -18.53 -27.30
C ASP A 320 9.19 -18.38 -28.37
N PRO A 321 10.45 -18.82 -28.11
CA PRO A 321 10.94 -19.39 -26.84
C PRO A 321 11.08 -18.33 -25.72
N PRO A 322 11.15 -18.76 -24.43
CA PRO A 322 11.35 -17.82 -23.32
C PRO A 322 12.58 -16.93 -23.51
N GLY A 323 12.40 -15.61 -23.27
CA GLY A 323 13.52 -14.67 -23.27
C GLY A 323 14.39 -14.76 -22.03
N CYS A 324 13.81 -15.22 -20.92
CA CYS A 324 14.48 -15.54 -19.66
C CYS A 324 13.63 -16.53 -18.85
N TRP A 325 14.21 -17.15 -17.78
CA TRP A 325 13.59 -18.29 -17.11
C TRP A 325 13.09 -18.02 -15.70
N PHE A 326 13.77 -17.17 -14.93
CA PHE A 326 13.50 -16.95 -13.51
C PHE A 326 13.25 -15.48 -13.19
N ASN A 327 12.24 -15.21 -12.38
CA ASN A 327 12.03 -13.91 -11.77
C ASN A 327 11.84 -14.08 -10.25
N ARG A 328 12.80 -13.60 -9.43
CA ARG A 328 12.63 -13.57 -7.98
C ARG A 328 11.88 -12.30 -7.60
N GLN A 329 10.71 -12.46 -6.96
CA GLN A 329 9.85 -11.34 -6.63
C GLN A 329 8.85 -11.69 -5.51
N GLY A 330 8.13 -10.69 -5.01
CA GLY A 330 6.96 -10.86 -4.17
C GLY A 330 5.80 -11.54 -4.92
N ASN A 331 4.92 -12.23 -4.20
CA ASN A 331 3.81 -12.97 -4.79
C ASN A 331 2.86 -12.10 -5.62
N PHE A 332 2.78 -10.80 -5.34
CA PHE A 332 1.95 -9.85 -6.10
C PHE A 332 2.40 -9.72 -7.57
N VAL A 333 3.61 -10.15 -7.93
CA VAL A 333 4.10 -10.07 -9.32
C VAL A 333 3.23 -10.84 -10.29
N THR A 334 2.50 -11.84 -9.82
CA THR A 334 1.55 -12.61 -10.65
C THR A 334 0.43 -11.75 -11.23
N SER A 335 0.09 -10.62 -10.61
CA SER A 335 -0.86 -9.63 -11.14
C SER A 335 -0.35 -8.94 -12.42
N PHE A 336 0.95 -8.99 -12.71
CA PHE A 336 1.58 -8.42 -13.90
C PHE A 336 1.84 -9.43 -15.01
N PHE A 337 1.51 -10.71 -14.77
CA PHE A 337 1.62 -11.75 -15.79
C PHE A 337 0.52 -11.60 -16.85
N PRO A 338 0.69 -12.12 -18.07
CA PRO A 338 -0.39 -12.18 -19.04
C PRO A 338 -1.64 -12.85 -18.47
N GLU A 339 -2.80 -12.21 -18.65
CA GLU A 339 -4.08 -12.65 -18.07
C GLU A 339 -4.54 -14.05 -18.52
N GLU A 340 -4.07 -14.51 -19.69
CA GLU A 340 -4.40 -15.82 -20.25
C GLU A 340 -3.67 -17.00 -19.59
N LEU A 341 -2.68 -16.74 -18.73
CA LEU A 341 -1.87 -17.79 -18.11
C LEU A 341 -2.58 -18.43 -16.92
N GLU A 342 -2.50 -19.76 -16.85
CA GLU A 342 -3.09 -20.55 -15.78
C GLU A 342 -2.03 -20.91 -14.73
N ALA A 343 -2.23 -20.49 -13.49
CA ALA A 343 -1.37 -20.77 -12.35
C ALA A 343 -1.24 -22.28 -12.07
N GLY A 344 -0.05 -22.76 -11.85
CA GLY A 344 0.27 -24.18 -11.68
C GLY A 344 0.31 -24.99 -12.96
N VAL A 345 -0.04 -24.38 -14.12
CA VAL A 345 0.01 -24.98 -15.45
C VAL A 345 1.06 -24.27 -16.31
N ASP A 346 0.86 -22.97 -16.58
CA ASP A 346 1.75 -22.18 -17.41
C ASP A 346 2.92 -21.60 -16.61
N TYR A 347 2.68 -21.25 -15.37
CA TYR A 347 3.69 -20.77 -14.43
C TYR A 347 3.54 -21.40 -13.05
N ASP A 348 4.64 -21.43 -12.32
CA ASP A 348 4.68 -21.84 -10.92
C ASP A 348 5.83 -21.11 -10.22
N PHE A 349 6.08 -21.42 -8.96
CA PHE A 349 7.18 -20.85 -8.19
C PHE A 349 7.93 -21.92 -7.42
N PHE A 350 9.14 -21.58 -7.02
CA PHE A 350 9.83 -22.28 -5.95
C PHE A 350 10.30 -21.28 -4.89
N TYR A 351 10.44 -21.78 -3.65
CA TYR A 351 11.00 -20.99 -2.57
C TYR A 351 12.48 -20.69 -2.87
N LEU A 352 12.93 -19.43 -2.72
CA LEU A 352 14.33 -19.04 -2.89
C LEU A 352 15.18 -19.92 -1.93
N PRO A 353 16.08 -20.76 -2.45
CA PRO A 353 16.72 -21.80 -1.65
C PRO A 353 17.56 -21.23 -0.50
N PRO A 354 17.75 -22.01 0.59
CA PRO A 354 18.66 -21.67 1.67
C PRO A 354 20.11 -21.66 1.17
N ILE A 355 20.94 -20.76 1.75
CA ILE A 355 22.38 -20.68 1.52
C ILE A 355 23.12 -21.43 2.63
N LYS A 356 22.87 -21.05 3.89
CA LYS A 356 23.42 -21.75 5.05
C LYS A 356 22.30 -22.49 5.77
N GLU A 357 22.41 -23.82 5.83
CA GLU A 357 21.38 -24.69 6.42
C GLU A 357 21.00 -24.32 7.86
N GLU A 358 21.94 -23.75 8.62
CA GLU A 358 21.75 -23.34 10.00
C GLU A 358 20.70 -22.26 10.21
N PHE A 359 20.39 -21.47 9.16
CA PHE A 359 19.34 -20.43 9.22
C PHE A 359 17.98 -20.94 8.73
N GLY A 360 17.89 -22.19 8.30
CA GLY A 360 16.63 -22.84 7.90
C GLY A 360 16.02 -22.29 6.64
N LYS A 361 14.70 -22.06 6.66
CA LYS A 361 13.93 -21.52 5.54
C LYS A 361 13.26 -20.21 5.95
N PRO A 362 14.00 -19.09 6.01
CA PRO A 362 13.43 -17.79 6.31
C PRO A 362 12.56 -17.27 5.17
N VAL A 363 11.53 -16.49 5.50
CA VAL A 363 10.70 -15.76 4.53
C VAL A 363 10.79 -14.27 4.83
N LEU A 364 11.14 -13.51 3.80
CA LEU A 364 10.99 -12.08 3.76
C LEU A 364 9.53 -11.76 3.42
N GLY A 365 8.89 -10.88 4.17
CA GLY A 365 7.51 -10.48 3.95
C GLY A 365 7.34 -8.97 3.93
N ALA A 366 6.23 -8.54 3.41
CA ALA A 366 5.79 -7.14 3.40
C ALA A 366 4.27 -7.09 3.53
N GLY A 367 3.69 -5.92 3.46
CA GLY A 367 2.24 -5.72 3.47
C GLY A 367 1.88 -4.27 3.24
N ASP A 368 0.60 -4.03 3.01
CA ASP A 368 0.05 -2.71 2.81
C ASP A 368 -0.77 -2.33 4.05
N ILE A 369 -0.47 -1.16 4.66
CA ILE A 369 -1.13 -0.65 5.86
C ILE A 369 -1.94 0.61 5.52
N TYR A 370 -3.25 0.57 5.81
CA TYR A 370 -4.15 1.68 5.58
C TYR A 370 -4.22 2.56 6.81
N ALA A 371 -3.89 3.85 6.65
CA ALA A 371 -3.95 4.86 7.69
C ALA A 371 -5.01 5.93 7.36
N VAL A 372 -5.69 6.46 8.38
CA VAL A 372 -6.79 7.43 8.23
C VAL A 372 -6.33 8.82 8.63
N PHE A 373 -6.72 9.81 7.82
CA PHE A 373 -6.34 11.22 7.95
C PHE A 373 -7.53 12.17 8.15
N ASP A 374 -8.76 11.71 7.88
CA ASP A 374 -9.99 12.48 8.13
C ASP A 374 -11.06 11.62 8.81
N ASP A 375 -11.61 12.12 9.93
CA ASP A 375 -12.59 11.42 10.76
C ASP A 375 -14.01 11.82 10.38
N ARG A 376 -14.58 11.13 9.39
CA ARG A 376 -15.97 11.28 8.96
C ARG A 376 -16.70 9.93 9.04
N PRO A 377 -18.03 9.92 9.26
CA PRO A 377 -18.77 8.65 9.43
C PRO A 377 -18.59 7.66 8.27
N GLU A 378 -18.62 8.15 7.02
CA GLU A 378 -18.40 7.31 5.83
C GLU A 378 -16.97 6.77 5.74
N VAL A 379 -15.94 7.54 6.20
CA VAL A 379 -14.55 7.08 6.27
C VAL A 379 -14.38 6.00 7.33
N ARG A 380 -15.05 6.17 8.50
CA ARG A 380 -15.11 5.13 9.52
C ARG A 380 -15.73 3.85 8.98
N ALA A 381 -16.82 3.94 8.20
CA ALA A 381 -17.47 2.79 7.60
C ALA A 381 -16.52 2.05 6.63
N VAL A 382 -15.78 2.79 5.79
CA VAL A 382 -14.82 2.21 4.83
C VAL A 382 -13.66 1.53 5.56
N ILE A 383 -13.07 2.16 6.57
CA ILE A 383 -11.95 1.54 7.30
C ILE A 383 -12.40 0.33 8.15
N GLN A 384 -13.64 0.35 8.68
CA GLN A 384 -14.25 -0.81 9.33
C GLN A 384 -14.47 -1.97 8.34
N TYR A 385 -14.85 -1.69 7.09
CA TYR A 385 -14.92 -2.69 6.03
C TYR A 385 -13.52 -3.24 5.70
N PHE A 386 -12.53 -2.39 5.50
CA PHE A 386 -11.17 -2.82 5.20
C PHE A 386 -10.51 -3.63 6.34
N SER A 387 -11.03 -3.56 7.56
CA SER A 387 -10.58 -4.41 8.67
C SER A 387 -11.10 -5.84 8.63
N THR A 388 -11.82 -6.24 7.58
CA THR A 388 -12.40 -7.58 7.39
C THR A 388 -11.70 -8.34 6.27
N GLY A 389 -11.62 -9.65 6.38
CA GLY A 389 -11.13 -10.51 5.30
C GLY A 389 -11.96 -10.40 4.02
N GLU A 390 -13.26 -10.10 4.12
CA GLU A 390 -14.14 -9.94 2.95
C GLU A 390 -13.67 -8.83 2.01
N SER A 391 -13.04 -7.77 2.54
CA SER A 391 -12.48 -6.67 1.73
C SER A 391 -11.35 -7.13 0.80
N LEU A 392 -10.65 -8.20 1.16
CA LEU A 392 -9.54 -8.77 0.40
C LEU A 392 -9.92 -10.00 -0.43
N LYS A 393 -11.13 -10.53 -0.23
CA LYS A 393 -11.56 -11.81 -0.78
C LYS A 393 -11.37 -11.91 -2.29
N TYR A 394 -11.85 -10.91 -3.05
CA TYR A 394 -11.71 -10.89 -4.50
C TYR A 394 -10.23 -10.98 -4.92
N TRP A 395 -9.36 -10.22 -4.26
CA TRP A 395 -7.93 -10.22 -4.56
C TRP A 395 -7.26 -11.58 -4.27
N ILE A 396 -7.68 -12.25 -3.18
CA ILE A 396 -7.22 -13.61 -2.88
C ILE A 396 -7.71 -14.59 -3.96
N GLU A 397 -8.98 -14.49 -4.39
CA GLU A 397 -9.59 -15.38 -5.37
C GLU A 397 -8.97 -15.27 -6.77
N VAL A 398 -8.53 -14.05 -7.17
CA VAL A 398 -7.85 -13.83 -8.46
C VAL A 398 -6.34 -14.06 -8.39
N GLY A 399 -5.78 -14.25 -7.18
CA GLY A 399 -4.34 -14.44 -6.94
C GLY A 399 -3.60 -13.13 -6.61
N GLY A 400 -2.39 -13.25 -6.06
CA GLY A 400 -1.50 -12.12 -5.80
C GLY A 400 -1.60 -11.49 -4.41
N ALA A 401 -2.59 -11.83 -3.58
CA ALA A 401 -2.70 -11.34 -2.21
C ALA A 401 -2.76 -12.45 -1.16
N ILE A 402 -2.19 -12.18 0.01
CA ILE A 402 -2.28 -13.05 1.19
C ILE A 402 -3.04 -12.30 2.28
N GLY A 403 -4.10 -12.95 2.81
CA GLY A 403 -4.90 -12.37 3.89
C GLY A 403 -4.14 -12.30 5.21
N VAL A 404 -4.20 -11.16 5.86
CA VAL A 404 -3.69 -10.91 7.21
C VAL A 404 -4.76 -11.06 8.27
N HIS A 405 -6.02 -11.07 7.85
CA HIS A 405 -7.21 -11.12 8.69
C HIS A 405 -7.49 -12.55 9.13
N ASN A 406 -7.77 -12.76 10.42
CA ASN A 406 -8.08 -14.08 10.97
C ASN A 406 -9.44 -14.62 10.48
N ASP A 407 -10.36 -13.75 10.03
CA ASP A 407 -11.66 -14.12 9.44
C ASP A 407 -11.57 -14.42 7.93
N ALA A 408 -10.40 -14.25 7.29
CA ALA A 408 -10.18 -14.65 5.91
C ALA A 408 -10.20 -16.18 5.76
N SER A 409 -11.03 -16.68 4.85
CA SER A 409 -11.15 -18.13 4.65
C SER A 409 -10.01 -18.69 3.80
N LEU A 410 -9.44 -19.81 4.24
CA LEU A 410 -8.46 -20.56 3.45
C LEU A 410 -9.05 -21.15 2.15
N ASP A 411 -10.38 -21.29 2.07
CA ASP A 411 -11.06 -21.80 0.88
C ASP A 411 -11.08 -20.80 -0.27
N TRP A 412 -10.75 -19.52 0.00
CA TRP A 412 -10.63 -18.50 -1.06
C TRP A 412 -9.37 -18.66 -1.92
N TYR A 413 -8.35 -19.34 -1.41
CA TYR A 413 -7.13 -19.64 -2.17
C TYR A 413 -7.36 -20.80 -3.15
N ALA A 414 -8.10 -20.54 -4.22
CA ALA A 414 -8.38 -21.54 -5.28
C ALA A 414 -7.16 -21.75 -6.20
N ASP A 415 -6.38 -20.71 -6.46
CA ASP A 415 -5.15 -20.72 -7.21
C ASP A 415 -4.05 -21.48 -6.45
N PRO A 416 -3.42 -22.53 -7.08
CA PRO A 416 -2.42 -23.36 -6.42
C PRO A 416 -1.12 -22.62 -6.08
N VAL A 417 -0.75 -21.58 -6.87
CA VAL A 417 0.46 -20.77 -6.66
C VAL A 417 0.28 -19.92 -5.41
N THR A 418 -0.80 -19.14 -5.32
CA THR A 418 -1.12 -18.31 -4.14
C THR A 418 -1.29 -19.16 -2.88
N ARG A 419 -1.93 -20.34 -3.00
CA ARG A 419 -2.02 -21.29 -1.88
C ARG A 419 -0.66 -21.77 -1.43
N GLY A 420 0.22 -22.16 -2.36
CA GLY A 420 1.58 -22.60 -2.06
C GLY A 420 2.42 -21.51 -1.41
N VAL A 421 2.26 -20.26 -1.82
CA VAL A 421 2.86 -19.08 -1.19
C VAL A 421 2.40 -18.95 0.26
N ALA A 422 1.09 -18.98 0.51
CA ALA A 422 0.51 -18.89 1.85
C ALA A 422 1.00 -20.03 2.76
N GLU A 423 1.11 -21.27 2.23
CA GLU A 423 1.65 -22.41 2.93
C GLU A 423 3.14 -22.23 3.25
N THR A 424 3.92 -21.68 2.33
CA THR A 424 5.35 -21.41 2.53
C THR A 424 5.58 -20.38 3.64
N ILE A 425 4.82 -19.29 3.64
CA ILE A 425 4.87 -18.26 4.70
C ILE A 425 4.51 -18.90 6.06
N ARG A 426 3.46 -19.70 6.12
CA ARG A 426 3.03 -20.36 7.36
C ARG A 426 4.05 -21.36 7.91
N ASN A 427 4.82 -22.02 7.04
CA ASN A 427 5.81 -23.01 7.41
C ASN A 427 7.23 -22.45 7.53
N ALA A 428 7.40 -21.13 7.37
CA ALA A 428 8.69 -20.47 7.49
C ALA A 428 9.33 -20.74 8.87
N THR A 429 10.62 -21.02 8.89
CA THR A 429 11.38 -21.14 10.15
C THR A 429 11.59 -19.79 10.83
N THR A 430 11.62 -18.74 10.02
CA THR A 430 11.78 -17.34 10.43
C THR A 430 10.99 -16.48 9.46
N PHE A 431 10.24 -15.52 9.97
CA PHE A 431 9.60 -14.48 9.17
C PHE A 431 10.16 -13.12 9.59
N ARG A 432 10.57 -12.30 8.63
CA ARG A 432 10.93 -10.91 8.87
C ARG A 432 10.23 -10.03 7.86
N PHE A 433 9.76 -8.88 8.35
CA PHE A 433 9.23 -7.86 7.50
C PHE A 433 10.37 -7.20 6.72
N ASP A 434 10.08 -6.72 5.52
CA ASP A 434 10.96 -5.94 4.65
C ASP A 434 11.70 -4.86 5.44
N GLY A 435 13.02 -4.94 5.44
CA GLY A 435 13.86 -4.05 6.25
C GLY A 435 13.82 -2.62 5.74
N SER A 436 13.85 -2.42 4.42
CA SER A 436 13.79 -1.09 3.82
C SER A 436 12.48 -0.38 4.12
N ASP A 437 11.38 -1.13 4.22
CA ASP A 437 10.05 -0.62 4.55
C ASP A 437 9.92 -0.26 6.06
N LEU A 438 10.66 -0.94 6.93
CA LEU A 438 10.69 -0.67 8.37
C LEU A 438 11.66 0.44 8.77
N MET A 439 12.76 0.61 8.04
CA MET A 439 13.77 1.65 8.31
C MET A 439 13.14 3.05 8.29
N PRO A 440 13.75 4.04 8.95
CA PRO A 440 13.32 5.43 8.76
C PRO A 440 13.19 5.74 7.27
N GLY A 441 12.07 6.36 6.84
CA GLY A 441 11.78 6.57 5.42
C GLY A 441 12.87 7.27 4.62
N ALA A 442 13.67 8.14 5.29
CA ALA A 442 14.83 8.79 4.66
C ALA A 442 15.97 7.79 4.34
N VAL A 443 16.06 6.69 5.07
CA VAL A 443 17.04 5.61 4.85
C VAL A 443 16.46 4.57 3.92
N GLY A 444 15.41 3.86 4.33
CA GLY A 444 14.86 2.73 3.59
C GLY A 444 14.36 3.11 2.20
N ALA A 445 13.25 3.83 2.13
CA ALA A 445 12.68 4.32 0.87
C ALA A 445 13.49 5.46 0.21
N GLY A 446 14.45 6.03 0.93
CA GLY A 446 15.31 7.12 0.45
C GLY A 446 16.65 6.64 -0.06
N THR A 447 17.63 6.67 0.83
CA THR A 447 19.04 6.47 0.45
C THR A 447 19.38 5.03 0.08
N PHE A 448 18.73 4.04 0.70
CA PHE A 448 18.98 2.64 0.42
C PHE A 448 18.55 2.29 -1.01
N TRP A 449 17.32 2.57 -1.41
CA TRP A 449 16.86 2.38 -2.80
C TRP A 449 17.74 3.13 -3.80
N LYS A 450 18.00 4.40 -3.51
CA LYS A 450 18.80 5.25 -4.41
C LYS A 450 20.21 4.73 -4.63
N TYR A 451 20.96 4.49 -3.55
CA TYR A 451 22.37 4.15 -3.70
C TYR A 451 22.58 2.71 -4.19
N MET A 452 21.63 1.80 -3.93
CA MET A 452 21.65 0.48 -4.55
C MET A 452 21.34 0.56 -6.05
N THR A 453 20.44 1.44 -6.48
CA THR A 453 20.21 1.73 -7.91
C THR A 453 21.47 2.31 -8.56
N ASP A 454 22.12 3.28 -7.92
CA ASP A 454 23.37 3.88 -8.41
C ASP A 454 24.50 2.84 -8.50
N TYR A 455 24.55 1.90 -7.55
CA TYR A 455 25.52 0.80 -7.55
C TYR A 455 25.24 -0.22 -8.68
N VAL A 456 24.00 -0.66 -8.84
CA VAL A 456 23.61 -1.59 -9.91
C VAL A 456 23.87 -0.97 -11.29
N SER A 457 23.61 0.33 -11.46
CA SER A 457 23.91 1.05 -12.71
C SER A 457 25.41 1.25 -12.98
N GLY A 458 26.28 0.98 -11.98
CA GLY A 458 27.73 1.21 -12.07
C GLY A 458 28.15 2.66 -11.91
N THR A 459 27.26 3.54 -11.42
CA THR A 459 27.55 4.96 -11.20
C THR A 459 28.46 5.17 -9.99
N ILE A 460 28.34 4.32 -8.97
CA ILE A 460 29.18 4.31 -7.77
C ILE A 460 29.64 2.87 -7.43
N THR A 461 30.66 2.76 -6.60
CA THR A 461 31.13 1.47 -6.11
C THR A 461 30.24 0.92 -4.98
N ARG A 462 30.32 -0.38 -4.69
CA ARG A 462 29.66 -1.02 -3.53
C ARG A 462 29.98 -0.27 -2.25
N GLN A 463 31.25 -0.05 -1.99
CA GLN A 463 31.71 0.60 -0.77
C GLN A 463 31.17 2.03 -0.64
N GLU A 464 31.16 2.80 -1.71
CA GLU A 464 30.57 4.15 -1.71
C GLU A 464 29.07 4.11 -1.42
N ALA A 465 28.33 3.17 -2.02
CA ALA A 465 26.91 3.00 -1.76
C ALA A 465 26.63 2.71 -0.28
N LEU A 466 27.26 1.68 0.28
CA LEU A 466 27.07 1.26 1.67
C LEU A 466 27.42 2.39 2.66
N GLN A 467 28.52 3.10 2.44
CA GLN A 467 28.92 4.23 3.29
C GLN A 467 27.97 5.42 3.20
N GLN A 468 27.38 5.69 2.02
CA GLN A 468 26.39 6.76 1.87
C GLN A 468 25.08 6.43 2.58
N ILE A 469 24.68 5.15 2.57
CA ILE A 469 23.50 4.71 3.30
C ILE A 469 23.75 4.81 4.82
N ASP A 470 24.88 4.30 5.31
CA ASP A 470 25.28 4.41 6.73
C ASP A 470 25.30 5.86 7.22
N ALA A 471 25.76 6.79 6.38
CA ALA A 471 25.83 8.21 6.74
C ALA A 471 24.47 8.93 6.72
N SER A 472 23.40 8.29 6.29
CA SER A 472 22.08 8.90 6.14
C SER A 472 21.12 8.64 7.30
N TRP A 473 21.52 7.82 8.27
CA TRP A 473 20.69 7.56 9.45
C TRP A 473 20.42 8.86 10.21
N PRO A 474 19.20 9.08 10.68
CA PRO A 474 18.87 10.24 11.51
C PRO A 474 19.60 10.16 12.85
N ASP A 475 19.97 11.34 13.41
CA ASP A 475 20.62 11.50 14.72
C ASP A 475 19.73 11.07 15.90
#